data_d2677423233075099d495f8f5fe75f6f
#
_entry.id   d2677423233075099d495f8f5fe75f6f
#
_cell.length_a   1.000
_cell.length_b   1.000
_cell.length_c   1.000
_cell.angle_alpha   90.00
_cell.angle_beta   90.00
_cell.angle_gamma   90.00
#
_symmetry.space_group_name_H-M   'P 1'
#
loop_
_entity.id
_entity.type
_entity.pdbx_description
1 polymer ?
#
loop_
_entity_poly.entity_id
_entity_poly.type
_entity_poly.pdbx_seq_one_letter_code
_entity_poly.pdbx_strand_id
1 'polypeptide(L)'
;MKKFITLLVLVLAFTANALSQITTAGKPETIASFRMGTCKLVKTGDQYKISGQTKDNRFLRMNVELGDKEKAAALLRSMVDYEASRNEQVALNNSTENLAIWVGTAFGGWEITDTVGADRIAVSKGELKKMLKAIEK
;
A
#
# COMPACT_ATOMS: atom_id res chain seq x y z
N MET A 1 51.30 -8.63 12.49
CA MET A 1 50.37 -7.62 13.01
C MET A 1 49.44 -7.05 11.93
N LYS A 2 49.95 -6.63 10.76
CA LYS A 2 49.09 -6.08 9.70
C LYS A 2 48.02 -7.05 9.18
N LYS A 3 48.30 -8.36 9.11
CA LYS A 3 47.31 -9.39 8.68
C LYS A 3 46.17 -9.61 9.69
N PHE A 4 46.43 -9.42 10.99
CA PHE A 4 45.39 -9.56 12.03
C PHE A 4 44.40 -8.39 12.02
N ILE A 5 44.90 -7.17 11.79
CA ILE A 5 44.06 -5.98 11.70
C ILE A 5 43.12 -6.06 10.48
N THR A 6 43.65 -6.55 9.37
CA THR A 6 42.84 -6.71 8.14
C THR A 6 41.72 -7.76 8.33
N LEU A 7 42.02 -8.85 9.05
CA LEU A 7 41.01 -9.89 9.36
C LEU A 7 39.94 -9.36 10.31
N LEU A 8 40.31 -8.57 11.31
CA LEU A 8 39.38 -7.98 12.27
C LEU A 8 38.44 -6.98 11.59
N VAL A 9 38.96 -6.14 10.69
CA VAL A 9 38.15 -5.19 9.93
C VAL A 9 37.18 -5.93 8.99
N LEU A 10 37.61 -7.03 8.38
CA LEU A 10 36.77 -7.84 7.51
C LEU A 10 35.62 -8.51 8.29
N VAL A 11 35.88 -9.04 9.48
CA VAL A 11 34.88 -9.65 10.36
C VAL A 11 33.87 -8.60 10.85
N LEU A 12 34.34 -7.41 11.21
CA LEU A 12 33.44 -6.31 11.60
C LEU A 12 32.57 -5.81 10.43
N ALA A 13 33.09 -5.77 9.21
CA ALA A 13 32.31 -5.43 8.03
C ALA A 13 31.21 -6.46 7.73
N PHE A 14 31.50 -7.76 7.90
CA PHE A 14 30.51 -8.83 7.74
C PHE A 14 29.42 -8.79 8.81
N THR A 15 29.76 -8.50 10.06
CA THR A 15 28.78 -8.40 11.14
C THR A 15 27.90 -7.16 11.00
N ALA A 16 28.43 -6.03 10.53
CA ALA A 16 27.64 -4.83 10.24
C ALA A 16 26.63 -5.06 9.12
N ASN A 17 27.01 -5.74 8.04
CA ASN A 17 26.09 -6.10 6.94
C ASN A 17 25.02 -7.11 7.36
N ALA A 18 25.35 -8.08 8.22
CA ALA A 18 24.38 -9.05 8.74
C ALA A 18 23.35 -8.37 9.67
N LEU A 19 23.75 -7.41 10.48
CA LEU A 19 22.86 -6.64 11.35
C LEU A 19 21.96 -5.67 10.58
N SER A 20 22.39 -5.16 9.41
CA SER A 20 21.61 -4.26 8.57
C SER A 20 20.48 -4.96 7.78
N GLN A 21 20.47 -6.29 7.73
CA GLN A 21 19.43 -7.07 7.04
C GLN A 21 18.16 -7.27 7.88
N ILE A 22 18.23 -7.02 9.20
CA ILE A 22 17.07 -7.09 10.09
C ILE A 22 16.77 -5.69 10.56
N THR A 23 15.84 -5.02 9.89
CA THR A 23 15.29 -3.75 10.35
C THR A 23 13.96 -3.99 11.03
N THR A 24 13.74 -3.33 12.18
CA THR A 24 12.42 -3.35 12.81
C THR A 24 11.44 -2.61 11.91
N ALA A 25 10.44 -3.31 11.41
CA ALA A 25 9.31 -2.65 10.78
C ALA A 25 8.62 -1.74 11.81
N GLY A 26 8.31 -0.51 11.42
CA GLY A 26 7.56 0.40 12.27
C GLY A 26 6.22 -0.24 12.71
N LYS A 27 5.68 0.19 13.83
CA LYS A 27 4.36 -0.26 14.28
C LYS A 27 3.29 0.26 13.31
N PRO A 28 2.39 -0.59 12.80
CA PRO A 28 1.30 -0.15 11.95
C PRO A 28 0.38 0.84 12.70
N GLU A 29 0.07 1.95 12.07
CA GLU A 29 -0.84 2.97 12.57
C GLU A 29 -2.01 3.13 11.60
N THR A 30 -3.24 3.06 12.11
CA THR A 30 -4.44 3.31 11.30
C THR A 30 -4.66 4.82 11.18
N ILE A 31 -4.50 5.36 9.98
CA ILE A 31 -4.65 6.78 9.68
C ILE A 31 -6.11 7.13 9.41
N ALA A 32 -6.84 6.25 8.74
CA ALA A 32 -8.26 6.39 8.48
C ALA A 32 -8.92 5.02 8.42
N SER A 33 -10.19 4.95 8.82
CA SER A 33 -10.97 3.72 8.85
C SER A 33 -12.37 3.99 8.33
N PHE A 34 -12.87 3.10 7.49
CA PHE A 34 -14.17 3.22 6.81
C PHE A 34 -14.96 1.93 6.96
N ARG A 35 -16.27 2.05 6.87
CA ARG A 35 -17.19 0.90 6.90
C ARG A 35 -16.90 -0.05 8.06
N MET A 36 -16.83 0.49 9.29
CA MET A 36 -16.57 -0.28 10.51
C MET A 36 -15.25 -1.09 10.46
N GLY A 37 -14.23 -0.55 9.81
CA GLY A 37 -12.91 -1.18 9.73
C GLY A 37 -12.72 -2.16 8.57
N THR A 38 -13.69 -2.32 7.68
CA THR A 38 -13.54 -3.18 6.49
C THR A 38 -12.56 -2.61 5.47
N CYS A 39 -12.35 -1.30 5.47
CA CYS A 39 -11.35 -0.60 4.67
C CYS A 39 -10.59 0.39 5.55
N LYS A 40 -9.27 0.37 5.49
CA LYS A 40 -8.41 1.23 6.31
C LYS A 40 -7.26 1.76 5.48
N LEU A 41 -6.86 2.99 5.78
CA LEU A 41 -5.56 3.53 5.40
C LEU A 41 -4.60 3.30 6.58
N VAL A 42 -3.53 2.58 6.34
CA VAL A 42 -2.54 2.21 7.35
C VAL A 42 -1.18 2.76 6.96
N LYS A 43 -0.46 3.29 7.94
CA LYS A 43 0.92 3.73 7.82
C LYS A 43 1.84 2.83 8.64
N THR A 44 2.94 2.41 8.06
CA THR A 44 4.00 1.66 8.76
C THR A 44 5.34 2.31 8.41
N GLY A 45 5.98 2.93 9.39
CA GLY A 45 7.13 3.79 9.13
C GLY A 45 6.72 4.98 8.25
N ASP A 46 7.33 5.10 7.08
CA ASP A 46 7.01 6.11 6.07
C ASP A 46 6.13 5.58 4.91
N GLN A 47 5.73 4.30 4.96
CA GLN A 47 4.97 3.62 3.91
C GLN A 47 3.48 3.58 4.24
N TYR A 48 2.67 3.87 3.24
CA TYR A 48 1.21 3.82 3.31
C TYR A 48 0.66 2.64 2.53
N LYS A 49 -0.44 2.09 3.01
CA LYS A 49 -1.19 1.04 2.32
C LYS A 49 -2.69 1.15 2.58
N ILE A 50 -3.48 0.70 1.63
CA ILE A 50 -4.90 0.43 1.85
C ILE A 50 -5.02 -1.02 2.29
N SER A 51 -5.65 -1.25 3.44
CA SER A 51 -5.98 -2.59 3.93
C SER A 51 -7.48 -2.77 3.85
N GLY A 52 -7.93 -3.63 2.97
CA GLY A 52 -9.35 -3.87 2.73
C GLY A 52 -9.76 -5.32 2.96
N GLN A 53 -10.97 -5.51 3.46
CA GLN A 53 -11.60 -6.81 3.49
C GLN A 53 -11.95 -7.23 2.06
N THR A 54 -11.63 -8.47 1.68
CA THR A 54 -11.93 -8.95 0.33
C THR A 54 -13.43 -9.17 0.12
N LYS A 55 -13.89 -8.93 -1.11
CA LYS A 55 -15.31 -9.08 -1.45
C LYS A 55 -15.78 -10.54 -1.41
N ASP A 56 -14.88 -11.43 -1.80
CA ASP A 56 -15.22 -12.85 -1.98
C ASP A 56 -15.06 -13.64 -0.66
N ASN A 57 -14.26 -13.13 0.28
CA ASN A 57 -14.09 -13.75 1.59
C ASN A 57 -13.90 -12.69 2.69
N ARG A 58 -14.92 -12.48 3.50
CA ARG A 58 -14.91 -11.49 4.60
C ARG A 58 -13.86 -11.74 5.68
N PHE A 59 -13.28 -12.93 5.76
CA PHE A 59 -12.23 -13.26 6.73
C PHE A 59 -10.82 -12.93 6.20
N LEU A 60 -10.70 -12.65 4.91
CA LEU A 60 -9.43 -12.29 4.29
C LEU A 60 -9.32 -10.78 4.10
N ARG A 61 -8.11 -10.29 4.18
CA ARG A 61 -7.76 -8.91 3.89
C ARG A 61 -6.68 -8.85 2.83
N MET A 62 -6.82 -7.91 1.92
CA MET A 62 -5.83 -7.59 0.91
C MET A 62 -5.21 -6.23 1.25
N ASN A 63 -3.91 -6.10 1.03
CA ASN A 63 -3.19 -4.85 1.16
C ASN A 63 -2.77 -4.34 -0.22
N VAL A 64 -2.98 -3.05 -0.42
CA VAL A 64 -2.51 -2.33 -1.62
C VAL A 64 -1.46 -1.34 -1.18
N GLU A 65 -0.23 -1.56 -1.54
CA GLU A 65 0.89 -0.68 -1.20
C GLU A 65 0.78 0.63 -1.99
N LEU A 66 0.89 1.75 -1.30
CA LEU A 66 0.81 3.08 -1.90
C LEU A 66 2.19 3.77 -1.98
N GLY A 67 3.17 3.27 -1.24
CA GLY A 67 4.49 3.87 -1.12
C GLY A 67 4.57 4.95 -0.03
N ASP A 68 5.56 5.84 -0.16
CA ASP A 68 5.73 6.96 0.75
C ASP A 68 4.61 8.01 0.63
N LYS A 69 4.66 9.04 1.46
CA LYS A 69 3.63 10.09 1.50
C LYS A 69 3.36 10.72 0.13
N GLU A 70 4.40 11.04 -0.62
CA GLU A 70 4.28 11.70 -1.93
C GLU A 70 3.66 10.77 -2.98
N LYS A 71 4.13 9.54 -3.06
CA LYS A 71 3.61 8.51 -3.98
C LYS A 71 2.18 8.15 -3.64
N ALA A 72 1.88 7.95 -2.35
CA ALA A 72 0.54 7.63 -1.89
C ALA A 72 -0.46 8.76 -2.22
N ALA A 73 -0.11 10.01 -1.94
CA ALA A 73 -0.95 11.15 -2.27
C ALA A 73 -1.16 11.30 -3.79
N ALA A 74 -0.11 11.12 -4.58
CA ALA A 74 -0.19 11.19 -6.04
C ALA A 74 -1.10 10.10 -6.62
N LEU A 75 -0.97 8.85 -6.15
CA LEU A 75 -1.81 7.75 -6.60
C LEU A 75 -3.28 7.94 -6.22
N LEU A 76 -3.55 8.29 -4.97
CA LEU A 76 -4.92 8.55 -4.50
C LEU A 76 -5.57 9.69 -5.27
N ARG A 77 -4.82 10.78 -5.54
CA ARG A 77 -5.30 11.89 -6.36
C ARG A 77 -5.62 11.45 -7.78
N SER A 78 -4.74 10.66 -8.39
CA SER A 78 -4.96 10.10 -9.72
C SER A 78 -6.23 9.25 -9.77
N MET A 79 -6.47 8.40 -8.77
CA MET A 79 -7.68 7.56 -8.69
C MET A 79 -8.95 8.38 -8.46
N VAL A 80 -8.86 9.48 -7.73
CA VAL A 80 -10.00 10.39 -7.50
C VAL A 80 -10.36 11.16 -8.77
N ASP A 81 -9.34 11.65 -9.49
CA ASP A 81 -9.51 12.56 -10.63
C ASP A 81 -9.73 11.81 -11.95
N TYR A 82 -9.38 10.54 -12.02
CA TYR A 82 -9.51 9.75 -13.23
C TYR A 82 -10.98 9.54 -13.62
N GLU A 83 -11.32 9.93 -14.83
CA GLU A 83 -12.64 9.73 -15.43
C GLU A 83 -12.66 8.38 -16.18
N ALA A 84 -13.03 7.33 -15.46
CA ALA A 84 -13.05 5.99 -16.00
C ALA A 84 -14.40 5.66 -16.67
N SER A 85 -14.36 4.93 -17.77
CA SER A 85 -15.53 4.27 -18.35
C SER A 85 -15.94 3.07 -17.49
N ARG A 86 -17.20 2.68 -17.56
CA ARG A 86 -17.68 1.51 -16.81
C ARG A 86 -16.90 0.25 -17.19
N ASN A 87 -16.45 -0.47 -16.17
CA ASN A 87 -15.62 -1.68 -16.29
C ASN A 87 -14.25 -1.45 -16.94
N GLU A 88 -13.78 -0.22 -17.01
CA GLU A 88 -12.42 0.08 -17.44
C GLU A 88 -11.40 -0.43 -16.44
N GLN A 89 -10.38 -1.12 -16.93
CA GLN A 89 -9.26 -1.60 -16.15
C GLN A 89 -8.07 -0.66 -16.30
N VAL A 90 -7.48 -0.27 -15.19
CA VAL A 90 -6.26 0.53 -15.17
C VAL A 90 -5.22 -0.11 -14.26
N ALA A 91 -3.96 -0.09 -14.67
CA ALA A 91 -2.87 -0.50 -13.80
C ALA A 91 -2.55 0.60 -12.79
N LEU A 92 -2.29 0.21 -11.54
CA LEU A 92 -1.80 1.15 -10.53
C LEU A 92 -0.29 1.27 -10.66
N ASN A 93 0.20 2.50 -10.86
CA ASN A 93 1.62 2.75 -11.15
C ASN A 93 2.58 2.49 -9.98
N ASN A 94 2.07 2.27 -8.79
CA ASN A 94 2.87 1.98 -7.60
C ASN A 94 3.20 0.49 -7.45
N SER A 95 2.51 -0.37 -8.19
CA SER A 95 2.66 -1.82 -8.11
C SER A 95 2.38 -2.44 -9.47
N THR A 96 3.24 -3.35 -9.90
CA THR A 96 2.97 -4.22 -11.05
C THR A 96 1.98 -5.35 -10.72
N GLU A 97 1.63 -5.48 -9.45
CA GLU A 97 0.83 -6.57 -8.92
C GLU A 97 -0.65 -6.20 -8.73
N ASN A 98 -1.00 -4.92 -8.86
CA ASN A 98 -2.36 -4.45 -8.64
C ASN A 98 -2.98 -3.82 -9.90
N LEU A 99 -4.20 -4.21 -10.17
CA LEU A 99 -5.06 -3.60 -11.16
C LEU A 99 -6.28 -3.00 -10.46
N ALA A 100 -6.72 -1.85 -10.93
CA ALA A 100 -7.96 -1.25 -10.50
C ALA A 100 -9.00 -1.33 -11.62
N ILE A 101 -10.18 -1.75 -11.27
CA ILE A 101 -11.33 -1.84 -12.17
C ILE A 101 -12.36 -0.83 -11.70
N TRP A 102 -12.75 0.09 -12.59
CA TRP A 102 -13.82 1.03 -12.29
C TRP A 102 -15.17 0.32 -12.32
N VAL A 103 -15.84 0.32 -11.19
CA VAL A 103 -17.21 -0.18 -11.09
C VAL A 103 -18.15 1.01 -11.06
N GLY A 104 -18.90 1.19 -12.13
CA GLY A 104 -19.88 2.26 -12.24
C GLY A 104 -21.09 2.00 -11.34
N THR A 105 -20.97 2.35 -10.07
CA THR A 105 -22.10 2.40 -9.14
C THR A 105 -22.61 3.84 -9.04
N ALA A 106 -23.81 4.05 -8.46
CA ALA A 106 -24.37 5.39 -8.24
C ALA A 106 -23.42 6.32 -7.44
N PHE A 107 -22.53 5.74 -6.62
CA PHE A 107 -21.56 6.48 -5.80
C PHE A 107 -20.16 6.50 -6.40
N GLY A 108 -19.92 5.78 -7.48
CA GLY A 108 -18.61 5.60 -8.11
C GLY A 108 -17.62 4.88 -7.20
N GLY A 109 -16.80 4.02 -7.74
CA GLY A 109 -15.80 3.31 -6.95
C GLY A 109 -14.86 2.46 -7.78
N TRP A 110 -13.80 2.04 -7.13
CA TRP A 110 -12.79 1.15 -7.68
C TRP A 110 -12.85 -0.21 -7.00
N GLU A 111 -12.79 -1.27 -7.77
CA GLU A 111 -12.38 -2.57 -7.30
C GLU A 111 -10.90 -2.74 -7.60
N ILE A 112 -10.09 -2.92 -6.56
CA ILE A 112 -8.67 -3.17 -6.69
C ILE A 112 -8.46 -4.67 -6.52
N THR A 113 -7.85 -5.29 -7.52
CA THR A 113 -7.51 -6.71 -7.52
C THR A 113 -6.02 -6.89 -7.58
N ASP A 114 -5.51 -7.99 -7.04
CA ASP A 114 -4.17 -8.40 -7.33
C ASP A 114 -4.13 -9.19 -8.66
N THR A 115 -3.01 -9.12 -9.39
CA THR A 115 -2.89 -9.77 -10.70
C THR A 115 -2.63 -11.27 -10.61
N VAL A 116 -2.26 -11.77 -9.43
CA VAL A 116 -1.88 -13.16 -9.17
C VAL A 116 -3.05 -13.95 -8.61
N GLY A 117 -3.92 -13.28 -7.85
CA GLY A 117 -5.05 -13.90 -7.18
C GLY A 117 -6.40 -13.38 -7.66
N ALA A 118 -7.45 -13.97 -7.15
CA ALA A 118 -8.82 -13.55 -7.37
C ALA A 118 -9.32 -12.56 -6.30
N ASP A 119 -8.46 -12.15 -5.38
CA ASP A 119 -8.83 -11.27 -4.29
C ASP A 119 -9.09 -9.84 -4.76
N ARG A 120 -10.18 -9.26 -4.26
CA ARG A 120 -10.64 -7.92 -4.63
C ARG A 120 -11.09 -7.14 -3.41
N ILE A 121 -10.73 -5.87 -3.37
CA ILE A 121 -11.29 -4.92 -2.41
C ILE A 121 -12.04 -3.81 -3.15
N ALA A 122 -13.10 -3.31 -2.56
CA ALA A 122 -13.84 -2.17 -3.10
C ALA A 122 -13.51 -0.91 -2.29
N VAL A 123 -13.22 0.18 -3.00
CA VAL A 123 -12.94 1.49 -2.41
C VAL A 123 -13.72 2.55 -3.19
N SER A 124 -14.55 3.34 -2.50
CA SER A 124 -15.29 4.41 -3.15
C SER A 124 -14.43 5.65 -3.39
N LYS A 125 -14.81 6.49 -4.36
CA LYS A 125 -14.16 7.81 -4.54
C LYS A 125 -14.23 8.67 -3.29
N GLY A 126 -15.32 8.60 -2.53
CA GLY A 126 -15.46 9.33 -1.27
C GLY A 126 -14.46 8.88 -0.21
N GLU A 127 -14.21 7.57 -0.11
CA GLU A 127 -13.18 7.02 0.78
C GLU A 127 -11.78 7.44 0.36
N LEU A 128 -11.46 7.38 -0.95
CA LEU A 128 -10.17 7.83 -1.49
C LEU A 128 -9.91 9.33 -1.23
N LYS A 129 -10.92 10.18 -1.37
CA LYS A 129 -10.83 11.61 -1.03
C LYS A 129 -10.51 11.82 0.46
N LYS A 130 -11.15 11.06 1.33
CA LYS A 130 -10.89 11.14 2.78
C LYS A 130 -9.48 10.62 3.14
N MET A 131 -9.02 9.55 2.47
CA MET A 131 -7.66 9.04 2.63
C MET A 131 -6.63 10.08 2.19
N LEU A 132 -6.82 10.68 1.01
CA LEU A 132 -5.94 11.73 0.51
C LEU A 132 -5.86 12.91 1.49
N LYS A 133 -7.00 13.39 1.99
CA LYS A 133 -7.06 14.46 2.98
C LYS A 133 -6.35 14.08 4.29
N ALA A 134 -6.41 12.82 4.69
CA ALA A 134 -5.73 12.34 5.90
C ALA A 134 -4.20 12.27 5.73
N ILE A 135 -3.70 11.96 4.53
CA ILE A 135 -2.26 11.95 4.21
C ILE A 135 -1.71 13.38 4.14
N GLU A 136 -2.49 14.34 3.61
CA GLU A 136 -2.06 15.72 3.39
C GLU A 136 -2.03 16.58 4.68
N LYS A 137 -2.63 16.08 5.76
CA LYS A 137 -2.53 16.72 7.09
C LYS A 137 -1.13 16.56 7.68
#